data_e2971a4b36e1de293cf390ba619629f4
#
_entry.id   e2971a4b36e1de293cf390ba619629f4
#
_cell.length_a   1.000
_cell.length_b   1.000
_cell.length_c   1.000
_cell.angle_alpha   90.00
_cell.angle_beta   90.00
_cell.angle_gamma   90.00
#
_symmetry.space_group_name_H-M   'P 1'
#
loop_
_entity.id
_entity.type
_entity.pdbx_description
1 polymer ?
#
loop_
_entity_poly.entity_id
_entity_poly.type
_entity_poly.pdbx_seq_one_letter_code
_entity_poly.pdbx_strand_id
1 'polypeptide(L)'
;WQPVRGSFNRGERAGMTFRMTRLADEPWGVVQQLRAISEMWVGDKGLPEMRFTLGTLEQAQDTEVRLALAISPEGNVDGFLSWLPVYGPGGVHRGWTLDLMRRREGGFGPVMEYLIGSSAKLFSDEGAQILSLSGAPLTHETEPEDGVIAQLMGRLAESLEPVYGFKSLHSFKRKFNPRYEPIYLLYRDEG
;
A
#
# COMPACT_ATOMS: atom_id res chain seq x y z
N TRP A 1 15.06 -9.41 -4.53
CA TRP A 1 13.89 -10.28 -4.37
C TRP A 1 14.01 -11.40 -3.33
N GLN A 2 15.18 -11.61 -2.71
CA GLN A 2 15.32 -12.65 -1.68
C GLN A 2 14.33 -12.49 -0.50
N PRO A 3 14.11 -11.30 0.09
CA PRO A 3 13.16 -11.13 1.18
C PRO A 3 11.72 -11.47 0.77
N VAL A 4 11.33 -11.09 -0.44
CA VAL A 4 9.99 -11.37 -0.99
C VAL A 4 9.80 -12.86 -1.26
N ARG A 5 10.80 -13.53 -1.89
CA ARG A 5 10.77 -14.99 -2.09
C ARG A 5 10.64 -15.76 -0.77
N GLY A 6 11.34 -15.30 0.28
CA GLY A 6 11.22 -15.89 1.60
C GLY A 6 9.80 -15.78 2.18
N SER A 7 9.06 -14.72 1.84
CA SER A 7 7.67 -14.53 2.29
C SER A 7 6.71 -15.50 1.60
N PHE A 8 6.91 -15.79 0.31
CA PHE A 8 6.14 -16.84 -0.39
C PHE A 8 6.31 -18.20 0.28
N ASN A 9 7.55 -18.66 0.44
CA ASN A 9 7.83 -19.96 1.02
C ASN A 9 7.26 -20.08 2.46
N ARG A 10 7.27 -19.01 3.22
CA ARG A 10 6.65 -18.96 4.55
C ARG A 10 5.14 -19.00 4.47
N GLY A 11 4.54 -18.26 3.53
CA GLY A 11 3.11 -18.27 3.28
C GLY A 11 2.60 -19.66 2.91
N GLU A 12 3.26 -20.33 1.98
CA GLU A 12 2.95 -21.71 1.59
C GLU A 12 3.02 -22.68 2.78
N ARG A 13 4.11 -22.62 3.57
CA ARG A 13 4.27 -23.46 4.77
C ARG A 13 3.22 -23.17 5.84
N ALA A 14 2.76 -21.93 5.95
CA ALA A 14 1.70 -21.53 6.85
C ALA A 14 0.29 -21.83 6.32
N GLY A 15 0.18 -22.37 5.11
CA GLY A 15 -1.12 -22.66 4.47
C GLY A 15 -1.89 -21.39 4.07
N MET A 16 -1.20 -20.27 3.88
CA MET A 16 -1.83 -19.02 3.47
C MET A 16 -2.36 -19.10 2.05
N THR A 17 -3.55 -18.57 1.82
CA THR A 17 -4.18 -18.46 0.50
C THR A 17 -4.17 -16.99 0.05
N PHE A 18 -3.65 -16.76 -1.15
CA PHE A 18 -3.78 -15.48 -1.85
C PHE A 18 -5.05 -15.46 -2.69
N ARG A 19 -5.85 -14.41 -2.57
CA ARG A 19 -7.04 -14.20 -3.39
C ARG A 19 -7.08 -12.76 -3.91
N MET A 20 -7.20 -12.61 -5.23
CA MET A 20 -7.48 -11.34 -5.88
C MET A 20 -8.99 -11.27 -6.18
N THR A 21 -9.64 -10.17 -5.74
CA THR A 21 -11.08 -10.04 -5.75
C THR A 21 -11.51 -8.58 -5.89
N ARG A 22 -12.80 -8.32 -5.80
CA ARG A 22 -13.40 -6.98 -5.59
C ARG A 22 -14.22 -6.98 -4.31
N LEU A 23 -14.37 -5.83 -3.68
CA LEU A 23 -15.12 -5.74 -2.43
C LEU A 23 -16.57 -6.22 -2.59
N ALA A 24 -17.19 -5.90 -3.73
CA ALA A 24 -18.56 -6.29 -4.04
C ALA A 24 -18.75 -7.81 -4.22
N ASP A 25 -17.69 -8.54 -4.54
CA ASP A 25 -17.74 -9.98 -4.79
C ASP A 25 -17.50 -10.81 -3.51
N GLU A 26 -17.11 -10.14 -2.40
CA GLU A 26 -16.81 -10.82 -1.15
C GLU A 26 -18.03 -11.01 -0.26
N PRO A 27 -18.13 -12.16 0.43
CA PRO A 27 -19.20 -12.42 1.38
C PRO A 27 -19.16 -11.41 2.54
N TRP A 28 -20.33 -11.12 3.11
CA TRP A 28 -20.48 -10.18 4.23
C TRP A 28 -19.48 -10.43 5.36
N GLY A 29 -19.23 -11.69 5.74
CA GLY A 29 -18.30 -12.04 6.81
C GLY A 29 -16.85 -11.63 6.51
N VAL A 30 -16.41 -11.70 5.26
CA VAL A 30 -15.09 -11.20 4.83
C VAL A 30 -15.06 -9.68 4.87
N VAL A 31 -16.10 -9.01 4.35
CA VAL A 31 -16.21 -7.54 4.38
C VAL A 31 -16.13 -7.02 5.81
N GLN A 32 -16.75 -7.69 6.79
CA GLN A 32 -16.65 -7.31 8.21
C GLN A 32 -15.22 -7.45 8.75
N GLN A 33 -14.48 -8.49 8.35
CA GLN A 33 -13.08 -8.62 8.73
C GLN A 33 -12.22 -7.48 8.16
N LEU A 34 -12.42 -7.10 6.89
CA LEU A 34 -11.72 -5.98 6.26
C LEU A 34 -11.99 -4.67 6.99
N ARG A 35 -13.25 -4.41 7.38
CA ARG A 35 -13.63 -3.24 8.17
C ARG A 35 -12.94 -3.21 9.52
N ALA A 36 -12.99 -4.32 10.26
CA ALA A 36 -12.35 -4.43 11.57
C ALA A 36 -10.83 -4.17 11.50
N ILE A 37 -10.15 -4.72 10.48
CA ILE A 37 -8.72 -4.48 10.26
C ILE A 37 -8.45 -3.00 9.96
N SER A 38 -9.30 -2.35 9.15
CA SER A 38 -9.16 -0.91 8.84
C SER A 38 -9.40 -0.03 10.05
N GLU A 39 -10.44 -0.29 10.83
CA GLU A 39 -10.78 0.46 12.03
C GLU A 39 -9.69 0.36 13.10
N MET A 40 -9.13 -0.82 13.33
CA MET A 40 -8.00 -1.01 14.24
C MET A 40 -6.79 -0.17 13.80
N TRP A 41 -6.47 -0.17 12.51
CA TRP A 41 -5.34 0.60 12.00
C TRP A 41 -5.52 2.12 12.19
N VAL A 42 -6.74 2.63 12.03
CA VAL A 42 -7.08 4.05 12.27
C VAL A 42 -7.02 4.36 13.77
N GLY A 43 -7.56 3.48 14.62
CA GLY A 43 -7.58 3.64 16.08
C GLY A 43 -6.18 3.70 16.69
N ASP A 44 -5.28 2.82 16.27
CA ASP A 44 -3.89 2.78 16.74
C ASP A 44 -3.10 4.07 16.45
N LYS A 45 -3.46 4.78 15.39
CA LYS A 45 -2.76 6.01 14.98
C LYS A 45 -3.22 7.26 15.72
N GLY A 46 -4.36 7.22 16.43
CA GLY A 46 -4.87 8.35 17.22
C GLY A 46 -5.16 9.63 16.43
N LEU A 47 -5.17 9.55 15.11
CA LEU A 47 -5.37 10.67 14.20
C LEU A 47 -6.51 10.37 13.22
N PRO A 48 -7.22 11.40 12.75
CA PRO A 48 -8.18 11.22 11.66
C PRO A 48 -7.48 10.61 10.44
N GLU A 49 -8.16 9.68 9.78
CA GLU A 49 -7.70 9.12 8.51
C GLU A 49 -7.38 10.27 7.53
N MET A 50 -6.16 10.31 7.01
CA MET A 50 -5.77 11.33 6.03
C MET A 50 -6.41 11.01 4.67
N ARG A 51 -7.71 11.24 4.56
CA ARG A 51 -8.54 10.88 3.41
C ARG A 51 -8.09 11.50 2.07
N PHE A 52 -7.28 12.53 2.13
CA PHE A 52 -6.74 13.18 0.92
C PHE A 52 -5.47 12.51 0.37
N THR A 53 -4.81 11.65 1.16
CA THR A 53 -3.56 10.97 0.77
C THR A 53 -3.68 9.45 0.72
N LEU A 54 -4.69 8.90 1.40
CA LEU A 54 -4.93 7.46 1.49
C LEU A 54 -6.41 7.21 1.21
N GLY A 55 -6.69 6.18 0.41
CA GLY A 55 -8.04 5.72 0.18
C GLY A 55 -8.69 5.17 1.45
N THR A 56 -9.99 4.98 1.39
CA THR A 56 -10.77 4.30 2.43
C THR A 56 -11.30 2.97 1.89
N LEU A 57 -11.72 2.08 2.79
CA LEU A 57 -12.33 0.82 2.37
C LEU A 57 -13.64 1.06 1.59
N GLU A 58 -14.35 2.17 1.86
CA GLU A 58 -15.55 2.56 1.12
C GLU A 58 -15.24 2.86 -0.34
N GLN A 59 -14.09 3.46 -0.64
CA GLN A 59 -13.66 3.72 -2.01
C GLN A 59 -13.34 2.44 -2.78
N ALA A 60 -13.01 1.35 -2.08
CA ALA A 60 -12.84 0.04 -2.69
C ALA A 60 -14.17 -0.62 -3.16
N GLN A 61 -15.32 0.04 -2.96
CA GLN A 61 -16.60 -0.34 -3.60
C GLN A 61 -16.62 -0.04 -5.10
N ASP A 62 -15.71 0.82 -5.57
CA ASP A 62 -15.56 1.06 -7.01
C ASP A 62 -15.16 -0.26 -7.70
N THR A 63 -15.86 -0.55 -8.78
CA THR A 63 -15.71 -1.81 -9.53
C THR A 63 -14.36 -1.95 -10.22
N GLU A 64 -13.62 -0.86 -10.40
CA GLU A 64 -12.29 -0.86 -10.98
C GLU A 64 -11.21 -1.16 -9.93
N VAL A 65 -11.52 -1.04 -8.64
CA VAL A 65 -10.58 -1.34 -7.54
C VAL A 65 -10.51 -2.84 -7.33
N ARG A 66 -9.27 -3.36 -7.26
CA ARG A 66 -9.02 -4.77 -6.93
C ARG A 66 -8.48 -4.89 -5.51
N LEU A 67 -8.94 -5.92 -4.81
CA LEU A 67 -8.47 -6.28 -3.48
C LEU A 67 -7.63 -7.55 -3.55
N ALA A 68 -6.47 -7.51 -2.91
CA ALA A 68 -5.64 -8.68 -2.66
C ALA A 68 -5.79 -9.08 -1.19
N LEU A 69 -6.25 -10.30 -0.92
CA LEU A 69 -6.48 -10.83 0.41
C LEU A 69 -5.47 -11.94 0.71
N ALA A 70 -4.91 -11.94 1.92
CA ALA A 70 -4.18 -13.06 2.50
C ALA A 70 -5.06 -13.73 3.55
N ILE A 71 -5.42 -14.99 3.29
CA ILE A 71 -6.38 -15.73 4.09
C ILE A 71 -5.64 -16.89 4.76
N SER A 72 -5.78 -17.00 6.09
CA SER A 72 -5.21 -18.08 6.87
C SER A 72 -5.96 -19.41 6.65
N PRO A 73 -5.39 -20.56 7.03
CA PRO A 73 -6.07 -21.85 6.95
C PRO A 73 -7.41 -21.89 7.70
N GLU A 74 -7.56 -21.08 8.74
CA GLU A 74 -8.79 -20.95 9.54
C GLU A 74 -9.84 -20.04 8.88
N GLY A 75 -9.55 -19.48 7.71
CA GLY A 75 -10.46 -18.59 6.99
C GLY A 75 -10.43 -17.12 7.45
N ASN A 76 -9.46 -16.74 8.27
CA ASN A 76 -9.29 -15.35 8.69
C ASN A 76 -8.50 -14.55 7.67
N VAL A 77 -8.90 -13.29 7.45
CA VAL A 77 -8.11 -12.35 6.66
C VAL A 77 -6.98 -11.81 7.54
N ASP A 78 -5.74 -12.13 7.20
CA ASP A 78 -4.55 -11.66 7.92
C ASP A 78 -4.02 -10.32 7.40
N GLY A 79 -4.41 -9.96 6.19
CA GLY A 79 -4.10 -8.67 5.60
C GLY A 79 -4.71 -8.50 4.23
N PHE A 80 -4.78 -7.25 3.80
CA PHE A 80 -5.28 -6.92 2.46
C PHE A 80 -4.59 -5.70 1.88
N LEU A 81 -4.62 -5.63 0.54
CA LEU A 81 -4.22 -4.46 -0.24
C LEU A 81 -5.38 -4.03 -1.12
N SER A 82 -5.48 -2.72 -1.41
CA SER A 82 -6.27 -2.23 -2.55
C SER A 82 -5.36 -1.73 -3.66
N TRP A 83 -5.78 -1.99 -4.89
CA TRP A 83 -5.09 -1.65 -6.11
C TRP A 83 -5.99 -0.81 -7.01
N LEU A 84 -5.56 0.41 -7.31
CA LEU A 84 -6.24 1.30 -8.25
C LEU A 84 -5.66 1.12 -9.66
N PRO A 85 -6.48 1.20 -10.71
CA PRO A 85 -6.00 1.10 -12.08
C PRO A 85 -5.13 2.29 -12.48
N VAL A 86 -4.09 2.03 -13.26
CA VAL A 86 -3.24 3.05 -13.88
C VAL A 86 -3.54 3.08 -15.37
N TYR A 87 -3.97 4.23 -15.86
CA TYR A 87 -4.29 4.45 -17.26
C TYR A 87 -3.17 5.20 -17.97
N GLY A 88 -2.97 4.88 -19.24
CA GLY A 88 -2.13 5.60 -20.17
C GLY A 88 -2.93 6.48 -21.14
N PRO A 89 -2.25 7.03 -22.16
CA PRO A 89 -2.91 7.80 -23.20
C PRO A 89 -4.08 7.04 -23.84
N GLY A 90 -5.19 7.74 -24.08
CA GLY A 90 -6.41 7.15 -24.65
C GLY A 90 -7.19 6.24 -23.70
N GLY A 91 -6.93 6.29 -22.38
CA GLY A 91 -7.64 5.49 -21.39
C GLY A 91 -7.23 4.01 -21.38
N VAL A 92 -6.11 3.65 -21.99
CA VAL A 92 -5.63 2.26 -22.02
C VAL A 92 -5.12 1.88 -20.64
N HIS A 93 -5.65 0.80 -20.06
CA HIS A 93 -5.18 0.26 -18.80
C HIS A 93 -3.73 -0.24 -18.94
N ARG A 94 -2.84 0.22 -18.07
CA ARG A 94 -1.41 -0.10 -18.11
C ARG A 94 -0.91 -0.87 -16.90
N GLY A 95 -1.64 -0.86 -15.82
CA GLY A 95 -1.23 -1.54 -14.60
C GLY A 95 -1.93 -1.01 -13.36
N TRP A 96 -1.26 -1.13 -12.21
CA TRP A 96 -1.89 -0.94 -10.92
C TRP A 96 -1.04 -0.10 -10.00
N THR A 97 -1.69 0.68 -9.13
CA THR A 97 -1.03 1.40 -8.04
C THR A 97 -1.61 0.97 -6.70
N LEU A 98 -0.71 0.71 -5.75
CA LEU A 98 -1.07 0.38 -4.37
C LEU A 98 -1.70 1.60 -3.69
N ASP A 99 -2.84 1.41 -3.06
CA ASP A 99 -3.53 2.43 -2.29
C ASP A 99 -3.59 2.06 -0.80
N LEU A 100 -4.40 1.08 -0.42
CA LEU A 100 -4.47 0.60 0.95
C LEU A 100 -3.53 -0.58 1.20
N MET A 101 -2.94 -0.57 2.39
CA MET A 101 -2.12 -1.66 2.91
C MET A 101 -2.45 -1.83 4.39
N ARG A 102 -3.16 -2.91 4.73
CA ARG A 102 -3.68 -3.16 6.08
C ARG A 102 -3.43 -4.61 6.50
N ARG A 103 -3.04 -4.81 7.76
CA ARG A 103 -2.81 -6.14 8.33
C ARG A 103 -3.53 -6.31 9.65
N ARG A 104 -3.94 -7.52 9.93
CA ARG A 104 -4.45 -7.94 11.23
C ARG A 104 -3.30 -8.03 12.23
N GLU A 105 -3.52 -7.57 13.44
CA GLU A 105 -2.60 -7.79 14.54
C GLU A 105 -2.55 -9.28 14.92
N GLY A 106 -1.36 -9.79 15.20
CA GLY A 106 -1.15 -11.21 15.52
C GLY A 106 -1.32 -12.18 14.35
N GLY A 107 -1.61 -11.69 13.13
CA GLY A 107 -1.69 -12.49 11.93
C GLY A 107 -0.32 -12.90 11.37
N PHE A 108 -0.32 -13.45 10.14
CA PHE A 108 0.89 -13.88 9.45
C PHE A 108 1.90 -12.72 9.30
N GLY A 109 3.08 -12.85 9.92
CA GLY A 109 4.04 -11.75 10.04
C GLY A 109 4.44 -11.10 8.71
N PRO A 110 4.91 -11.83 7.68
CA PRO A 110 5.33 -11.26 6.40
C PRO A 110 4.16 -11.09 5.41
N VAL A 111 2.95 -10.83 5.90
CA VAL A 111 1.73 -10.76 5.08
C VAL A 111 1.79 -9.71 3.99
N MET A 112 2.42 -8.56 4.25
CA MET A 112 2.50 -7.47 3.27
C MET A 112 3.45 -7.83 2.11
N GLU A 113 4.62 -8.41 2.41
CA GLU A 113 5.53 -8.89 1.38
C GLU A 113 4.90 -10.01 0.54
N TYR A 114 4.17 -10.90 1.19
CA TYR A 114 3.44 -11.99 0.54
C TYR A 114 2.38 -11.43 -0.41
N LEU A 115 1.56 -10.49 0.04
CA LEU A 115 0.49 -9.88 -0.76
C LEU A 115 1.02 -9.08 -1.95
N ILE A 116 2.02 -8.21 -1.73
CA ILE A 116 2.59 -7.39 -2.80
C ILE A 116 3.26 -8.29 -3.84
N GLY A 117 4.04 -9.28 -3.39
CA GLY A 117 4.71 -10.21 -4.29
C GLY A 117 3.73 -11.05 -5.10
N SER A 118 2.66 -11.59 -4.47
CA SER A 118 1.61 -12.35 -5.14
C SER A 118 0.85 -11.50 -6.16
N SER A 119 0.52 -10.26 -5.78
CA SER A 119 -0.11 -9.30 -6.70
C SER A 119 0.78 -8.98 -7.89
N ALA A 120 2.08 -8.73 -7.64
CA ALA A 120 3.04 -8.44 -8.70
C ALA A 120 3.16 -9.59 -9.71
N LYS A 121 3.18 -10.84 -9.21
CA LYS A 121 3.19 -12.01 -10.08
C LYS A 121 1.91 -12.09 -10.92
N LEU A 122 0.74 -11.97 -10.30
CA LEU A 122 -0.54 -12.02 -11.00
C LEU A 122 -0.64 -10.93 -12.07
N PHE A 123 -0.33 -9.69 -11.73
CA PHE A 123 -0.40 -8.57 -12.67
C PHE A 123 0.61 -8.69 -13.82
N SER A 124 1.79 -9.25 -13.54
CA SER A 124 2.76 -9.56 -14.60
C SER A 124 2.22 -10.64 -15.54
N ASP A 125 1.60 -11.68 -15.02
CA ASP A 125 0.98 -12.76 -15.81
C ASP A 125 -0.21 -12.23 -16.65
N GLU A 126 -0.91 -11.20 -16.16
CA GLU A 126 -1.97 -10.47 -16.87
C GLU A 126 -1.45 -9.43 -17.89
N GLY A 127 -0.13 -9.23 -17.98
CA GLY A 127 0.50 -8.31 -18.93
C GLY A 127 0.57 -6.85 -18.48
N ALA A 128 0.41 -6.57 -17.18
CA ALA A 128 0.57 -5.22 -16.65
C ALA A 128 2.00 -4.69 -16.89
N GLN A 129 2.09 -3.45 -17.35
CA GLN A 129 3.35 -2.77 -17.65
C GLN A 129 3.89 -1.99 -16.46
N ILE A 130 3.04 -1.62 -15.53
CA ILE A 130 3.34 -0.79 -14.37
C ILE A 130 2.73 -1.41 -13.11
N LEU A 131 3.54 -1.50 -12.07
CA LEU A 131 3.09 -1.73 -10.70
C LEU A 131 3.73 -0.67 -9.81
N SER A 132 2.91 0.27 -9.36
CA SER A 132 3.34 1.34 -8.46
C SER A 132 3.11 0.94 -7.01
N LEU A 133 4.10 1.14 -6.16
CA LEU A 133 3.94 1.02 -4.71
C LEU A 133 3.47 2.33 -4.06
N SER A 134 2.96 3.26 -4.88
CA SER A 134 2.51 4.59 -4.44
C SER A 134 3.64 5.47 -3.88
N GLY A 135 3.31 6.67 -3.39
CA GLY A 135 4.28 7.61 -2.88
C GLY A 135 4.95 7.17 -1.57
N ALA A 136 6.15 7.67 -1.34
CA ALA A 136 6.83 7.69 -0.05
C ALA A 136 7.08 9.16 0.31
N PRO A 137 6.06 9.86 0.86
CA PRO A 137 6.15 11.29 1.08
C PRO A 137 7.26 11.62 2.09
N LEU A 138 7.83 12.81 1.96
CA LEU A 138 8.84 13.36 2.86
C LEU A 138 10.14 12.51 2.97
N THR A 139 10.39 11.65 1.99
CA THR A 139 11.66 10.92 1.87
C THR A 139 12.45 11.54 0.72
N HIS A 140 13.66 12.02 1.01
CA HIS A 140 14.58 12.56 0.02
C HIS A 140 15.69 11.54 -0.26
N GLU A 141 15.89 11.18 -1.52
CA GLU A 141 17.10 10.45 -1.98
C GLU A 141 18.19 11.41 -2.48
N THR A 142 17.84 12.67 -2.73
CA THR A 142 18.75 13.76 -3.08
C THR A 142 18.93 14.71 -1.89
N GLU A 143 20.12 15.33 -1.80
CA GLU A 143 20.40 16.34 -0.78
C GLU A 143 19.33 17.45 -0.83
N PRO A 144 18.86 17.93 0.34
CA PRO A 144 17.85 18.98 0.39
C PRO A 144 18.37 20.22 -0.33
N GLU A 145 17.59 20.75 -1.27
CA GLU A 145 17.85 22.09 -1.81
C GLU A 145 17.87 23.08 -0.63
N ASP A 146 18.91 23.94 -0.61
CA ASP A 146 19.05 24.99 0.40
C ASP A 146 17.89 25.98 0.30
N GLY A 147 16.90 25.86 1.19
CA GLY A 147 15.75 26.75 1.24
C GLY A 147 14.95 26.63 2.53
N VAL A 148 14.29 27.72 2.92
CA VAL A 148 13.44 27.77 4.13
C VAL A 148 12.32 26.74 4.08
N ILE A 149 11.76 26.51 2.89
CA ILE A 149 10.69 25.52 2.66
C ILE A 149 11.25 24.11 2.85
N ALA A 150 12.42 23.78 2.34
CA ALA A 150 13.05 22.47 2.51
C ALA A 150 13.33 22.16 3.99
N GLN A 151 13.80 23.16 4.75
CA GLN A 151 13.99 23.03 6.20
C GLN A 151 12.69 22.85 6.95
N LEU A 152 11.62 23.58 6.56
CA LEU A 152 10.29 23.43 7.16
C LEU A 152 9.72 22.04 6.89
N MET A 153 9.82 21.55 5.64
CA MET A 153 9.38 20.21 5.26
C MET A 153 10.18 19.12 5.97
N GLY A 154 11.49 19.29 6.18
CA GLY A 154 12.31 18.38 6.96
C GLY A 154 11.84 18.28 8.42
N ARG A 155 11.58 19.43 9.07
CA ARG A 155 11.03 19.46 10.45
C ARG A 155 9.64 18.83 10.52
N LEU A 156 8.79 19.08 9.53
CA LEU A 156 7.47 18.47 9.45
C LEU A 156 7.58 16.95 9.31
N ALA A 157 8.49 16.46 8.45
CA ALA A 157 8.77 15.05 8.29
C ALA A 157 9.20 14.39 9.61
N GLU A 158 10.11 15.03 10.35
CA GLU A 158 10.60 14.53 11.65
C GLU A 158 9.48 14.51 12.70
N SER A 159 8.63 15.53 12.73
CA SER A 159 7.52 15.62 13.70
C SER A 159 6.41 14.61 13.43
N LEU A 160 6.20 14.25 12.17
CA LEU A 160 5.16 13.30 11.75
C LEU A 160 5.65 11.84 11.68
N GLU A 161 6.96 11.61 11.68
CA GLU A 161 7.55 10.26 11.59
C GLU A 161 7.03 9.30 12.69
N PRO A 162 6.94 9.69 13.98
CA PRO A 162 6.45 8.80 15.03
C PRO A 162 5.01 8.31 14.78
N VAL A 163 4.22 9.10 14.06
CA VAL A 163 2.82 8.81 13.80
C VAL A 163 2.63 8.06 12.49
N TYR A 164 3.30 8.49 11.42
CA TYR A 164 3.07 7.97 10.08
C TYR A 164 4.12 6.96 9.62
N GLY A 165 5.32 6.93 10.22
CA GLY A 165 6.36 5.96 9.90
C GLY A 165 6.86 6.07 8.46
N PHE A 166 7.05 7.27 7.93
CA PHE A 166 7.48 7.49 6.53
C PHE A 166 8.80 6.80 6.20
N LYS A 167 9.78 6.86 7.13
CA LYS A 167 11.08 6.19 6.96
C LYS A 167 10.93 4.66 6.97
N SER A 168 10.07 4.14 7.84
CA SER A 168 9.80 2.71 7.91
C SER A 168 9.08 2.22 6.66
N LEU A 169 8.12 3.00 6.13
CA LEU A 169 7.42 2.72 4.89
C LEU A 169 8.36 2.75 3.68
N HIS A 170 9.24 3.74 3.58
CA HIS A 170 10.26 3.81 2.54
C HIS A 170 11.19 2.59 2.61
N SER A 171 11.72 2.27 3.79
CA SER A 171 12.58 1.10 4.01
C SER A 171 11.87 -0.22 3.66
N PHE A 172 10.57 -0.31 3.94
CA PHE A 172 9.75 -1.44 3.53
C PHE A 172 9.64 -1.54 2.00
N LYS A 173 9.33 -0.44 1.31
CA LYS A 173 9.19 -0.42 -0.15
C LYS A 173 10.51 -0.75 -0.88
N ARG A 174 11.65 -0.36 -0.33
CA ARG A 174 12.98 -0.72 -0.86
C ARG A 174 13.23 -2.23 -1.00
N LYS A 175 12.57 -3.06 -0.20
CA LYS A 175 12.67 -4.54 -0.31
C LYS A 175 12.27 -5.07 -1.70
N PHE A 176 11.44 -4.32 -2.43
CA PHE A 176 10.96 -4.67 -3.76
C PHE A 176 11.86 -4.12 -4.87
N ASN A 177 12.94 -3.40 -4.52
CA ASN A 177 13.86 -2.76 -5.46
C ASN A 177 13.14 -1.93 -6.53
N PRO A 178 12.27 -0.97 -6.14
CA PRO A 178 11.51 -0.17 -7.07
C PRO A 178 12.41 0.86 -7.75
N ARG A 179 12.00 1.32 -8.93
CA ARG A 179 12.47 2.58 -9.51
C ARG A 179 11.75 3.73 -8.79
N TYR A 180 12.50 4.73 -8.37
CA TYR A 180 11.94 5.94 -7.78
C TYR A 180 11.80 7.03 -8.83
N GLU A 181 10.71 7.79 -8.75
CA GLU A 181 10.49 8.99 -9.55
C GLU A 181 10.07 10.14 -8.61
N PRO A 182 10.62 11.35 -8.81
CA PRO A 182 10.30 12.49 -7.97
C PRO A 182 8.86 12.95 -8.21
N ILE A 183 8.18 13.33 -7.14
CA ILE A 183 6.88 14.00 -7.17
C ILE A 183 7.09 15.43 -6.72
N TYR A 184 6.63 16.38 -7.53
CA TYR A 184 6.79 17.80 -7.29
C TYR A 184 5.49 18.43 -6.81
N LEU A 185 5.56 19.27 -5.78
CA LEU A 185 4.49 20.14 -5.37
C LEU A 185 4.63 21.48 -6.09
N LEU A 186 3.64 21.83 -6.92
CA LEU A 186 3.56 23.12 -7.56
C LEU A 186 2.63 24.04 -6.75
N TYR A 187 3.11 25.19 -6.37
CA TYR A 187 2.32 26.22 -5.67
C TYR A 187 2.62 27.60 -6.27
N ARG A 188 1.67 28.52 -6.10
CA ARG A 188 1.90 29.91 -6.47
C ARG A 188 2.87 30.52 -5.47
N ASP A 189 3.89 31.19 -5.99
CA ASP A 189 4.71 32.08 -5.18
C ASP A 189 3.87 33.30 -4.81
N GLU A 190 3.44 33.38 -3.58
CA GLU A 190 2.83 34.57 -3.01
C GLU A 190 3.96 35.41 -2.47
N GLY A 191 4.62 36.17 -3.39
CA GLY A 191 5.77 37.01 -3.15
C GLY A 191 5.62 38.03 -2.02
#